data_a5d2b29cd626a8fc474d24bf72d1bd45
#
_entry.id   a5d2b29cd626a8fc474d24bf72d1bd45
#
_cell.length_a   1.000
_cell.length_b   1.000
_cell.length_c   1.000
_cell.angle_alpha   90.00
_cell.angle_beta   90.00
_cell.angle_gamma   90.00
#
_symmetry.space_group_name_H-M   'P 1'
#
loop_
_entity.id
_entity.type
_entity.pdbx_description
1 polymer ?
#
loop_
_entity_poly.entity_id
_entity_poly.type
_entity_poly.pdbx_seq_one_letter_code
_entity_poly.pdbx_strand_id
1 'polypeptide(L)'
;MNDRTTVLVWITESTWTACVDAARDRAPHDDVVILHVSDDDVAAAAHHAYAGLLGRGHTPERDPGGRLAALSGAAAADLLEAAAHRLGRPCELLDHHGDVEREVVAAAADADLLICARDGDPHRPGPHSLGRASRFVVDHATCPVLLVWPADQP
;
A
#
# COMPACT_ATOMS: atom_id res chain seq x y z
N MET A 1 -26.77 -5.03 14.80
CA MET A 1 -26.28 -4.13 13.72
C MET A 1 -24.96 -3.56 14.15
N ASN A 2 -23.91 -3.93 13.46
CA ASN A 2 -22.59 -3.36 13.72
C ASN A 2 -22.56 -1.97 13.07
N ASP A 3 -22.72 -0.94 13.87
CA ASP A 3 -22.70 0.45 13.42
C ASP A 3 -21.25 1.00 13.38
N ARG A 4 -20.28 0.10 13.14
CA ARG A 4 -18.89 0.45 13.05
C ARG A 4 -18.51 0.73 11.60
N THR A 5 -17.92 1.87 11.42
CA THR A 5 -17.36 2.31 10.14
C THR A 5 -16.11 1.50 9.82
N THR A 6 -15.96 1.05 8.60
CA THR A 6 -14.75 0.38 8.12
C THR A 6 -13.81 1.40 7.50
N VAL A 7 -12.62 1.49 8.07
CA VAL A 7 -11.56 2.40 7.61
C VAL A 7 -10.45 1.61 6.95
N LEU A 8 -10.27 1.83 5.64
CA LEU A 8 -9.16 1.28 4.88
C LEU A 8 -7.95 2.22 4.97
N VAL A 9 -6.82 1.69 5.37
CA VAL A 9 -5.54 2.43 5.47
C VAL A 9 -4.57 1.86 4.44
N TRP A 10 -4.38 2.58 3.35
CA TRP A 10 -3.39 2.18 2.34
C TRP A 10 -2.01 2.71 2.73
N ILE A 11 -1.06 1.78 2.88
CA ILE A 11 0.31 2.07 3.32
C ILE A 11 1.35 1.72 2.26
N THR A 12 2.45 2.46 2.28
CA THR A 12 3.71 2.18 1.57
C THR A 12 4.87 2.31 2.55
N GLU A 13 6.07 1.88 2.15
CA GLU A 13 7.26 1.95 3.02
C GLU A 13 7.55 3.36 3.53
N SER A 14 7.29 4.38 2.71
CA SER A 14 7.60 5.77 3.05
C SER A 14 6.49 6.52 3.80
N THR A 15 5.27 5.99 3.80
CA THR A 15 4.10 6.73 4.27
C THR A 15 3.31 6.06 5.39
N TRP A 16 3.64 4.82 5.72
CA TRP A 16 2.83 3.99 6.62
C TRP A 16 2.62 4.60 8.01
N THR A 17 3.66 5.24 8.57
CA THR A 17 3.57 5.82 9.92
C THR A 17 2.52 6.91 10.00
N ALA A 18 2.52 7.84 9.04
CA ALA A 18 1.54 8.92 8.99
C ALA A 18 0.11 8.42 8.78
N CYS A 19 -0.07 7.41 7.90
CA CYS A 19 -1.38 6.83 7.64
C CYS A 19 -1.93 6.09 8.87
N VAL A 20 -1.10 5.32 9.56
CA VAL A 20 -1.50 4.60 10.78
C VAL A 20 -1.80 5.56 11.93
N ASP A 21 -0.99 6.58 12.11
CA ASP A 21 -1.22 7.61 13.13
C ASP A 21 -2.55 8.34 12.87
N ALA A 22 -2.85 8.66 11.62
CA ALA A 22 -4.13 9.27 11.25
C ALA A 22 -5.31 8.35 11.57
N ALA A 23 -5.19 7.05 11.29
CA ALA A 23 -6.22 6.06 11.64
C ALA A 23 -6.43 5.97 13.15
N ARG A 24 -5.35 5.94 13.92
CA ARG A 24 -5.41 5.90 15.38
C ARG A 24 -6.11 7.15 15.96
N ASP A 25 -5.78 8.32 15.43
CA ASP A 25 -6.23 9.59 15.98
C ASP A 25 -7.63 9.98 15.47
N ARG A 26 -7.99 9.63 14.24
CA ARG A 26 -9.23 10.06 13.59
C ARG A 26 -10.34 9.02 13.62
N ALA A 27 -9.98 7.75 13.78
CA ALA A 27 -10.90 6.63 13.76
C ALA A 27 -10.67 5.68 14.95
N PRO A 28 -10.69 6.18 16.20
CA PRO A 28 -10.27 5.41 17.37
C PRO A 28 -11.19 4.24 17.71
N HIS A 29 -12.40 4.23 17.20
CA HIS A 29 -13.43 3.23 17.52
C HIS A 29 -13.91 2.43 16.31
N ASP A 30 -13.39 2.74 15.10
CA ASP A 30 -13.78 2.10 13.86
C ASP A 30 -12.98 0.82 13.60
N ASP A 31 -13.52 -0.04 12.76
CA ASP A 31 -12.83 -1.24 12.30
C ASP A 31 -11.78 -0.84 11.25
N VAL A 32 -10.52 -1.19 11.49
CA VAL A 32 -9.40 -0.81 10.61
C VAL A 32 -8.93 -1.99 9.79
N VAL A 33 -8.79 -1.76 8.51
CA VAL A 33 -8.15 -2.65 7.54
C VAL A 33 -6.89 -1.95 7.01
N ILE A 34 -5.72 -2.53 7.21
CA ILE A 34 -4.45 -2.01 6.70
C ILE A 34 -4.10 -2.77 5.42
N LEU A 35 -3.94 -2.05 4.33
CA LEU A 35 -3.65 -2.59 3.00
C LEU A 35 -2.25 -2.18 2.54
N HIS A 36 -1.48 -3.16 2.12
CA HIS A 36 -0.28 -2.99 1.31
C HIS A 36 -0.49 -3.65 -0.05
N VAL A 37 -0.02 -3.00 -1.11
CA VAL A 37 -0.08 -3.55 -2.47
C VAL A 37 1.32 -3.57 -3.05
N SER A 38 1.77 -4.77 -3.42
CA SER A 38 3.04 -4.97 -4.13
C SER A 38 2.80 -4.92 -5.64
N ASP A 39 3.64 -4.16 -6.33
CA ASP A 39 3.60 -4.08 -7.78
C ASP A 39 4.26 -5.32 -8.40
N ASP A 40 3.49 -6.09 -9.13
CA ASP A 40 3.97 -7.30 -9.80
C ASP A 40 4.87 -7.01 -11.01
N ASP A 41 4.80 -5.80 -11.58
CA ASP A 41 5.56 -5.44 -12.78
C ASP A 41 7.07 -5.48 -12.55
N VAL A 42 7.54 -5.16 -11.35
CA VAL A 42 8.96 -5.20 -11.00
C VAL A 42 9.48 -6.63 -10.98
N ALA A 43 8.76 -7.55 -10.35
CA ALA A 43 9.14 -8.96 -10.31
C ALA A 43 9.04 -9.63 -11.71
N ALA A 44 8.01 -9.29 -12.47
CA ALA A 44 7.82 -9.77 -13.84
C ALA A 44 8.93 -9.27 -14.77
N ALA A 45 9.32 -8.00 -14.69
CA ALA A 45 10.42 -7.44 -15.48
C ALA A 45 11.75 -8.13 -15.16
N ALA A 46 12.05 -8.40 -13.89
CA ALA A 46 13.25 -9.13 -13.49
C ALA A 46 13.24 -10.58 -13.99
N HIS A 47 12.09 -11.24 -13.94
CA HIS A 47 11.91 -12.61 -14.47
C HIS A 47 12.13 -12.67 -15.98
N HIS A 48 11.55 -11.76 -16.75
CA HIS A 48 11.70 -11.69 -18.19
C HIS A 48 13.14 -11.38 -18.60
N ALA A 49 13.82 -10.48 -17.91
CA ALA A 49 15.22 -10.17 -18.15
C ALA A 49 16.12 -11.39 -17.91
N TYR A 50 15.87 -12.16 -16.86
CA TYR A 50 16.60 -13.38 -16.53
C TYR A 50 16.36 -14.47 -17.58
N ALA A 51 15.11 -14.71 -17.96
CA ALA A 51 14.75 -15.71 -18.97
C ALA A 51 15.34 -15.36 -20.35
N GLY A 52 15.38 -14.08 -20.72
CA GLY A 52 15.98 -13.63 -21.99
C GLY A 52 17.50 -13.72 -22.02
N LEU A 53 18.17 -13.60 -20.88
CA LEU A 53 19.65 -13.61 -20.81
C LEU A 53 20.23 -15.01 -20.83
N LEU A 54 19.58 -16.00 -20.21
CA LEU A 54 20.15 -17.34 -19.97
C LEU A 54 19.58 -18.43 -20.89
N GLY A 55 18.61 -18.13 -21.73
CA GLY A 55 18.06 -19.13 -22.64
C GLY A 55 17.47 -20.34 -21.92
N ARG A 56 17.79 -21.54 -22.37
CA ARG A 56 17.20 -22.79 -21.88
C ARG A 56 17.85 -23.25 -20.57
N GLY A 57 17.07 -23.57 -19.56
CA GLY A 57 17.51 -24.32 -18.38
C GLY A 57 17.68 -23.53 -17.08
N HIS A 58 16.80 -22.55 -16.81
CA HIS A 58 16.81 -21.90 -15.51
C HIS A 58 16.25 -22.82 -14.41
N THR A 59 16.92 -22.85 -13.29
CA THR A 59 16.40 -23.43 -12.06
C THR A 59 15.56 -22.38 -11.33
N PRO A 60 14.35 -22.72 -10.82
CA PRO A 60 13.49 -21.76 -10.10
C PRO A 60 14.18 -21.03 -8.95
N GLU A 61 15.15 -21.70 -8.31
CA GLU A 61 15.93 -21.19 -7.18
C GLU A 61 16.89 -20.04 -7.55
N ARG A 62 17.21 -19.90 -8.84
CA ARG A 62 18.13 -18.87 -9.36
C ARG A 62 17.41 -17.75 -10.11
N ASP A 63 16.10 -17.82 -10.21
CA ASP A 63 15.29 -16.79 -10.87
C ASP A 63 15.28 -15.52 -10.04
N PRO A 64 15.86 -14.38 -10.52
CA PRO A 64 15.85 -13.13 -9.80
C PRO A 64 14.44 -12.55 -9.58
N GLY A 65 13.49 -12.83 -10.48
CA GLY A 65 12.09 -12.46 -10.30
C GLY A 65 11.45 -13.20 -9.14
N GLY A 66 11.69 -14.52 -9.01
CA GLY A 66 11.22 -15.32 -7.89
C GLY A 66 11.84 -14.92 -6.56
N ARG A 67 13.15 -14.61 -6.54
CA ARG A 67 13.82 -14.07 -5.36
C ARG A 67 13.31 -12.72 -4.95
N LEU A 68 13.11 -11.82 -5.90
CA LEU A 68 12.59 -10.48 -5.66
C LEU A 68 11.16 -10.56 -5.10
N ALA A 69 10.32 -11.42 -5.65
CA ALA A 69 8.96 -11.64 -5.14
C ALA A 69 8.96 -12.17 -3.70
N ALA A 70 9.84 -13.12 -3.37
CA ALA A 70 9.96 -13.66 -2.01
C ALA A 70 10.45 -12.60 -1.02
N LEU A 71 11.45 -11.80 -1.38
CA LEU A 71 11.96 -10.71 -0.55
C LEU A 71 10.92 -9.60 -0.36
N SER A 72 10.19 -9.25 -1.41
CA SER A 72 9.11 -8.26 -1.36
C SER A 72 7.95 -8.73 -0.48
N GLY A 73 7.59 -10.02 -0.55
CA GLY A 73 6.57 -10.60 0.30
C GLY A 73 6.95 -10.59 1.78
N ALA A 74 8.20 -10.91 2.11
CA ALA A 74 8.71 -10.82 3.49
C ALA A 74 8.73 -9.37 4.00
N ALA A 75 9.16 -8.42 3.17
CA ALA A 75 9.17 -7.00 3.51
C ALA A 75 7.75 -6.46 3.71
N ALA A 76 6.80 -6.86 2.87
CA ALA A 76 5.38 -6.49 3.00
C ALA A 76 4.78 -7.02 4.29
N ALA A 77 5.05 -8.27 4.65
CA ALA A 77 4.59 -8.86 5.91
C ALA A 77 5.15 -8.11 7.12
N ASP A 78 6.45 -7.80 7.12
CA ASP A 78 7.08 -7.03 8.19
C ASP A 78 6.49 -5.62 8.32
N LEU A 79 6.22 -4.97 7.19
CA LEU A 79 5.61 -3.65 7.15
C LEU A 79 4.20 -3.65 7.73
N LEU A 80 3.37 -4.61 7.32
CA LEU A 80 2.01 -4.78 7.83
C LEU A 80 1.99 -5.07 9.33
N GLU A 81 2.90 -5.91 9.81
CA GLU A 81 3.05 -6.23 11.23
C GLU A 81 3.49 -5.00 12.05
N ALA A 82 4.45 -4.23 11.54
CA ALA A 82 4.88 -2.99 12.17
C ALA A 82 3.74 -1.95 12.23
N ALA A 83 2.95 -1.86 11.17
CA ALA A 83 1.78 -1.00 11.09
C ALA A 83 0.70 -1.40 12.12
N ALA A 84 0.41 -2.70 12.23
CA ALA A 84 -0.54 -3.22 13.23
C ALA A 84 -0.07 -2.94 14.66
N HIS A 85 1.22 -3.14 14.93
CA HIS A 85 1.82 -2.84 16.23
C HIS A 85 1.70 -1.34 16.57
N ARG A 86 1.98 -0.47 15.60
CA ARG A 86 1.85 0.99 15.78
C ARG A 86 0.41 1.43 16.01
N LEU A 87 -0.55 0.80 15.33
CA LEU A 87 -1.97 1.06 15.56
C LEU A 87 -2.39 0.72 17.00
N GLY A 88 -1.82 -0.34 17.57
CA GLY A 88 -1.98 -0.72 18.97
C GLY A 88 -3.35 -1.31 19.33
N ARG A 89 -4.11 -1.78 18.34
CA ARG A 89 -5.40 -2.42 18.51
C ARG A 89 -5.66 -3.45 17.40
N PRO A 90 -6.63 -4.37 17.56
CA PRO A 90 -6.94 -5.34 16.53
C PRO A 90 -7.32 -4.67 15.21
N CYS A 91 -6.81 -5.21 14.11
CA CYS A 91 -7.09 -4.77 12.75
C CYS A 91 -6.95 -5.94 11.77
N GLU A 92 -7.53 -5.79 10.60
CA GLU A 92 -7.30 -6.70 9.49
C GLU A 92 -6.08 -6.24 8.68
N LEU A 93 -5.28 -7.20 8.22
CA LEU A 93 -4.11 -6.95 7.38
C LEU A 93 -4.34 -7.58 6.01
N LEU A 94 -4.19 -6.78 4.96
CA LEU A 94 -4.30 -7.21 3.56
C LEU A 94 -2.99 -6.95 2.84
N ASP A 95 -2.45 -8.01 2.23
CA ASP A 95 -1.31 -7.94 1.32
C ASP A 95 -1.77 -8.35 -0.07
N HIS A 96 -1.92 -7.37 -0.96
CA HIS A 96 -2.35 -7.59 -2.33
C HIS A 96 -1.18 -7.44 -3.29
N HIS A 97 -1.31 -8.09 -4.45
CA HIS A 97 -0.35 -8.03 -5.54
C HIS A 97 -1.07 -7.60 -6.81
N GLY A 98 -0.42 -6.81 -7.65
CA GLY A 98 -0.96 -6.40 -8.93
C GLY A 98 -0.75 -4.91 -9.23
N ASP A 99 -1.67 -4.35 -10.00
CA ASP A 99 -1.73 -2.93 -10.30
C ASP A 99 -2.16 -2.17 -9.04
N VAL A 100 -1.23 -1.40 -8.48
CA VAL A 100 -1.39 -0.77 -7.16
C VAL A 100 -2.66 0.07 -7.07
N GLU A 101 -2.85 0.99 -8.01
CA GLU A 101 -3.99 1.89 -7.98
C GLU A 101 -5.34 1.18 -8.12
N ARG A 102 -5.40 0.14 -8.93
CA ARG A 102 -6.63 -0.64 -9.12
C ARG A 102 -6.97 -1.51 -7.92
N GLU A 103 -5.95 -2.13 -7.31
CA GLU A 103 -6.14 -2.92 -6.10
C GLU A 103 -6.63 -2.06 -4.93
N VAL A 104 -6.08 -0.85 -4.78
CA VAL A 104 -6.53 0.09 -3.73
C VAL A 104 -7.97 0.53 -3.97
N VAL A 105 -8.34 0.88 -5.20
CA VAL A 105 -9.71 1.29 -5.53
C VAL A 105 -10.70 0.14 -5.30
N ALA A 106 -10.33 -1.07 -5.68
CA ALA A 106 -11.16 -2.25 -5.44
C ALA A 106 -11.39 -2.51 -3.95
N ALA A 107 -10.34 -2.43 -3.14
CA ALA A 107 -10.45 -2.58 -1.69
C ALA A 107 -11.27 -1.45 -1.04
N ALA A 108 -11.18 -0.24 -1.56
CA ALA A 108 -11.94 0.91 -1.06
C ALA A 108 -13.45 0.80 -1.31
N ALA A 109 -13.89 -0.06 -2.23
CA ALA A 109 -15.31 -0.25 -2.51
C ALA A 109 -16.10 -0.79 -1.31
N ASP A 110 -15.44 -1.53 -0.41
CA ASP A 110 -16.03 -2.10 0.79
C ASP A 110 -15.74 -1.27 2.06
N ALA A 111 -15.11 -0.11 1.91
CA ALA A 111 -14.76 0.78 3.02
C ALA A 111 -15.66 2.02 3.07
N ASP A 112 -15.81 2.56 4.27
CA ASP A 112 -16.54 3.81 4.49
C ASP A 112 -15.61 5.02 4.48
N LEU A 113 -14.32 4.80 4.65
CA LEU A 113 -13.27 5.82 4.60
C LEU A 113 -11.96 5.20 4.12
N LEU A 114 -11.29 5.86 3.20
CA LEU A 114 -9.91 5.54 2.81
C LEU A 114 -8.95 6.58 3.38
N ILE A 115 -7.92 6.11 4.09
CA ILE A 115 -6.80 6.93 4.52
C ILE A 115 -5.59 6.59 3.67
N CYS A 116 -5.00 7.59 3.05
CA CYS A 116 -3.75 7.46 2.30
C CYS A 116 -2.91 8.73 2.42
N ALA A 117 -1.63 8.62 2.10
CA ALA A 117 -0.73 9.74 2.19
C ALA A 117 -0.55 10.45 0.84
N ARG A 118 -0.28 11.73 0.91
CA ARG A 118 0.28 12.46 -0.22
C ARG A 118 1.73 12.00 -0.40
N ASP A 119 2.06 11.66 -1.62
CA ASP A 119 3.37 11.14 -2.02
C ASP A 119 4.16 12.13 -2.89
N GLY A 120 3.63 13.35 -3.04
CA GLY A 120 4.29 14.46 -3.72
C GLY A 120 5.16 15.30 -2.78
N ASP A 121 5.73 16.36 -3.32
CA ASP A 121 6.56 17.30 -2.57
C ASP A 121 5.66 18.34 -1.85
N PRO A 122 5.69 18.42 -0.50
CA PRO A 122 4.89 19.39 0.24
C PRO A 122 5.25 20.85 -0.06
N HIS A 123 6.46 21.09 -0.58
CA HIS A 123 6.93 22.42 -0.96
C HIS A 123 6.52 22.83 -2.39
N ARG A 124 5.89 21.93 -3.14
CA ARG A 124 5.36 22.17 -4.48
C ARG A 124 3.84 22.01 -4.52
N PRO A 125 3.08 23.04 -4.14
CA PRO A 125 1.63 22.96 -4.24
C PRO A 125 1.16 22.83 -5.69
N GLY A 126 0.02 22.20 -5.90
CA GLY A 126 -0.61 22.05 -7.20
C GLY A 126 -0.64 20.63 -7.73
N PRO A 127 -0.72 20.43 -9.05
CA PRO A 127 -0.94 19.09 -9.64
C PRO A 127 0.14 18.06 -9.34
N HIS A 128 1.31 18.48 -8.85
CA HIS A 128 2.43 17.61 -8.51
C HIS A 128 2.47 17.17 -7.03
N SER A 129 1.49 17.55 -6.22
CA SER A 129 1.41 17.15 -4.80
C SER A 129 1.02 15.69 -4.59
N LEU A 130 0.48 15.04 -5.60
CA LEU A 130 0.12 13.62 -5.61
C LEU A 130 0.86 12.90 -6.72
N GLY A 131 1.41 11.73 -6.43
CA GLY A 131 1.94 10.82 -7.42
C GLY A 131 0.83 10.23 -8.30
N ARG A 132 1.22 9.47 -9.30
CA ARG A 132 0.28 8.89 -10.28
C ARG A 132 -0.74 7.96 -9.62
N ALA A 133 -0.28 7.04 -8.78
CA ALA A 133 -1.15 6.08 -8.12
C ALA A 133 -2.12 6.75 -7.15
N SER A 134 -1.63 7.65 -6.31
CA SER A 134 -2.46 8.40 -5.36
C SER A 134 -3.50 9.26 -6.05
N ARG A 135 -3.16 9.89 -7.15
CA ARG A 135 -4.10 10.67 -7.96
C ARG A 135 -5.20 9.79 -8.53
N PHE A 136 -4.86 8.65 -9.12
CA PHE A 136 -5.84 7.70 -9.65
C PHE A 136 -6.80 7.23 -8.55
N VAL A 137 -6.26 6.90 -7.38
CA VAL A 137 -7.06 6.44 -6.24
C VAL A 137 -8.03 7.53 -5.77
N VAL A 138 -7.57 8.77 -5.65
CA VAL A 138 -8.44 9.90 -5.25
C VAL A 138 -9.56 10.13 -6.26
N ASP A 139 -9.25 10.00 -7.56
CA ASP A 139 -10.24 10.23 -8.62
C ASP A 139 -11.28 9.09 -8.73
N HIS A 140 -10.93 7.88 -8.32
CA HIS A 140 -11.74 6.68 -8.56
C HIS A 140 -12.30 6.01 -7.31
N ALA A 141 -11.83 6.37 -6.11
CA ALA A 141 -12.35 5.80 -4.87
C ALA A 141 -13.84 6.12 -4.71
N THR A 142 -14.62 5.12 -4.30
CA THR A 142 -16.06 5.25 -4.12
C THR A 142 -16.47 5.67 -2.70
N CYS A 143 -15.50 5.81 -1.80
CA CYS A 143 -15.68 6.30 -0.44
C CYS A 143 -14.94 7.63 -0.23
N PRO A 144 -15.24 8.37 0.84
CA PRO A 144 -14.45 9.52 1.25
C PRO A 144 -12.98 9.18 1.43
N VAL A 145 -12.09 10.10 1.05
CA VAL A 145 -10.63 9.93 1.13
C VAL A 145 -10.04 10.98 2.07
N LEU A 146 -9.34 10.53 3.08
CA LEU A 146 -8.52 11.36 3.95
C LEU A 146 -7.07 11.31 3.48
N LEU A 147 -6.60 12.43 2.93
CA LEU A 147 -5.21 12.60 2.50
C LEU A 147 -4.39 13.19 3.65
N VAL A 148 -3.32 12.52 4.03
CA VAL A 148 -2.40 12.99 5.06
C VAL A 148 -1.02 13.26 4.46
N TRP A 149 -0.32 14.28 4.95
CA TRP A 149 1.08 14.46 4.64
C TRP A 149 1.91 13.53 5.51
N PRO A 150 2.90 12.81 4.96
CA PRO A 150 3.90 12.16 5.76
C PRO A 150 4.55 13.20 6.68
N ALA A 151 4.78 12.84 7.93
CA ALA A 151 5.56 13.70 8.82
C ALA A 151 6.94 13.92 8.20
N ASP A 152 7.42 15.17 8.20
CA ASP A 152 8.79 15.45 7.81
C ASP A 152 9.70 14.53 8.61
N GLN A 153 10.37 13.64 7.91
CA GLN A 153 11.43 12.85 8.54
C GLN A 153 12.59 13.82 8.79
N PRO A 154 13.09 13.91 10.03
CA PRO A 154 14.24 14.74 10.33
C PRO A 154 15.50 14.26 9.58
#